data_37174f2bdfe68f15640db8d2b9b0c874
#
_entry.id   37174f2bdfe68f15640db8d2b9b0c874
#
_cell.length_a   1.000
_cell.length_b   1.000
_cell.length_c   1.000
_cell.angle_alpha   90.00
_cell.angle_beta   90.00
_cell.angle_gamma   90.00
#
_symmetry.space_group_name_H-M   'P 1'
#
loop_
_entity.id
_entity.type
_entity.pdbx_description
1 polymer ?
#
loop_
_entity_poly.entity_id
_entity_poly.type
_entity_poly.pdbx_seq_one_letter_code
_entity_poly.pdbx_strand_id
1 'polypeptide(L)'
;FPDHAADDDESTVLDGVLQNTHVMLSVAQGITIAETDGVTAESLLNTTGDAYSKLNYNEAATTAQESGDTDGPFALAAWARNESAGSEVIWVGCPNVDSEQVYQSIPGNLTFLQSCAAALVGQRMLIDTKALEAAPITVAASTSMALAMVFVFVLPAAVLIAGAVFVLLRRRR
;
A
#
# COMPACT_ATOMS: atom_id res chain seq x y z
N PHE A 1 11.77 -3.24 -5.87
CA PHE A 1 11.33 -2.23 -4.90
C PHE A 1 12.06 -0.94 -5.23
N PRO A 2 11.39 0.22 -5.31
CA PRO A 2 12.11 1.48 -5.43
C PRO A 2 13.01 1.60 -4.20
N ASP A 3 14.31 1.70 -4.43
CA ASP A 3 15.22 2.15 -3.41
C ASP A 3 14.93 3.61 -3.12
N HIS A 4 15.04 3.99 -1.87
CA HIS A 4 15.13 5.40 -1.56
C HIS A 4 16.23 6.02 -2.41
N ALA A 5 16.12 7.27 -2.74
CA ALA A 5 17.25 8.08 -3.11
C ALA A 5 18.22 8.12 -1.90
N ALA A 6 18.87 6.98 -1.63
CA ALA A 6 19.93 6.86 -0.65
C ALA A 6 21.23 6.92 -1.40
N ASP A 7 21.43 8.00 -2.10
CA ASP A 7 22.80 8.43 -2.48
C ASP A 7 22.71 9.90 -2.92
N ASP A 8 23.17 10.77 -2.05
CA ASP A 8 23.71 12.11 -2.27
C ASP A 8 22.75 13.26 -2.66
N ASP A 9 21.45 13.06 -2.89
CA ASP A 9 20.47 14.14 -2.98
C ASP A 9 19.32 13.92 -1.98
N GLU A 10 19.63 14.19 -0.74
CA GLU A 10 18.70 14.10 0.38
C GLU A 10 17.61 15.16 0.20
N SER A 11 16.38 14.73 -0.16
CA SER A 11 15.24 15.63 -0.24
C SER A 11 15.09 16.40 1.06
N THR A 12 15.22 17.71 1.01
CA THR A 12 15.13 18.56 2.19
C THR A 12 13.74 18.55 2.81
N VAL A 13 12.72 18.17 2.06
CA VAL A 13 11.30 18.14 2.46
C VAL A 13 10.98 16.95 3.36
N LEU A 14 11.57 15.78 3.08
CA LEU A 14 11.34 14.55 3.83
C LEU A 14 12.56 14.07 4.60
N ASP A 15 13.51 14.98 4.85
CA ASP A 15 14.79 14.69 5.49
C ASP A 15 14.64 13.91 6.81
N GLY A 16 15.30 12.78 6.88
CA GLY A 16 15.36 11.91 8.07
C GLY A 16 14.10 11.10 8.37
N VAL A 17 13.00 11.28 7.63
CA VAL A 17 11.72 10.59 7.92
C VAL A 17 11.65 9.22 7.29
N LEU A 18 12.23 9.05 6.11
CA LEU A 18 12.14 7.81 5.34
C LEU A 18 13.32 6.85 5.55
N GLN A 19 14.24 7.18 6.47
CA GLN A 19 15.36 6.29 6.78
C GLN A 19 14.85 4.92 7.26
N ASN A 20 15.28 3.86 6.59
CA ASN A 20 14.85 2.48 6.81
C ASN A 20 13.35 2.21 6.58
N THR A 21 12.67 3.07 5.84
CA THR A 21 11.24 2.90 5.53
C THR A 21 11.09 2.45 4.07
N HIS A 22 10.42 1.32 3.84
CA HIS A 22 10.13 0.84 2.50
C HIS A 22 8.75 1.37 2.06
N VAL A 23 8.72 2.01 0.89
CA VAL A 23 7.48 2.46 0.24
C VAL A 23 7.23 1.57 -0.98
N MET A 24 6.01 1.09 -1.13
CA MET A 24 5.60 0.28 -2.28
C MET A 24 4.60 1.05 -3.14
N LEU A 25 4.98 1.31 -4.38
CA LEU A 25 4.13 1.93 -5.38
C LEU A 25 3.81 0.91 -6.48
N SER A 26 2.58 0.39 -6.47
CA SER A 26 2.12 -0.57 -7.48
C SER A 26 1.59 0.19 -8.71
N VAL A 27 2.08 -0.15 -9.89
CA VAL A 27 1.69 0.50 -11.16
C VAL A 27 1.94 2.02 -11.10
N ALA A 28 3.18 2.39 -10.80
CA ALA A 28 3.57 3.80 -10.73
C ALA A 28 3.89 4.36 -12.12
N GLN A 29 3.64 5.65 -12.29
CA GLN A 29 4.08 6.44 -13.45
C GLN A 29 5.32 7.24 -13.09
N GLY A 30 6.32 7.25 -13.97
CA GLY A 30 7.46 8.12 -13.85
C GLY A 30 7.06 9.60 -14.05
N ILE A 31 7.64 10.48 -13.25
CA ILE A 31 7.43 11.93 -13.29
C ILE A 31 8.69 12.57 -13.85
N THR A 32 8.53 13.48 -14.80
CA THR A 32 9.61 14.32 -15.28
C THR A 32 9.47 15.70 -14.64
N ILE A 33 10.49 16.13 -13.92
CA ILE A 33 10.56 17.46 -13.32
C ILE A 33 11.15 18.39 -14.36
N ALA A 34 10.39 19.41 -14.76
CA ALA A 34 10.84 20.45 -15.68
C ALA A 34 11.18 21.72 -14.90
N GLU A 35 12.30 22.34 -15.25
CA GLU A 35 12.67 23.64 -14.69
C GLU A 35 11.70 24.71 -15.17
N THR A 36 11.21 25.53 -14.25
CA THR A 36 10.27 26.62 -14.51
C THR A 36 10.62 27.80 -13.62
N ASP A 37 10.70 29.00 -14.20
CA ASP A 37 11.01 30.21 -13.46
C ASP A 37 10.03 30.46 -12.31
N GLY A 38 10.56 30.70 -11.12
CA GLY A 38 9.77 30.95 -9.92
C GLY A 38 9.13 29.70 -9.30
N VAL A 39 9.51 28.50 -9.76
CA VAL A 39 9.09 27.23 -9.18
C VAL A 39 10.32 26.42 -8.79
N THR A 40 10.41 26.06 -7.52
CA THR A 40 11.39 25.08 -7.02
C THR A 40 10.72 23.71 -6.98
N ALA A 41 11.37 22.70 -7.55
CA ALA A 41 10.85 21.33 -7.50
C ALA A 41 11.97 20.33 -7.26
N GLU A 42 11.66 19.28 -6.49
CA GLU A 42 12.58 18.19 -6.19
C GLU A 42 11.85 16.84 -6.20
N SER A 43 12.60 15.76 -6.47
CA SER A 43 12.07 14.41 -6.37
C SER A 43 12.12 13.93 -4.92
N LEU A 44 11.01 13.32 -4.46
CA LEU A 44 10.91 12.75 -3.12
C LEU A 44 11.19 11.25 -3.09
N LEU A 45 10.85 10.54 -4.15
CA LEU A 45 11.07 9.11 -4.33
C LEU A 45 11.56 8.86 -5.76
N ASN A 46 12.63 8.11 -5.88
CA ASN A 46 13.18 7.70 -7.17
C ASN A 46 13.20 6.18 -7.31
N THR A 47 13.17 5.69 -8.54
CA THR A 47 13.50 4.30 -8.85
C THR A 47 15.02 4.11 -8.91
N THR A 48 15.47 2.86 -8.80
CA THR A 48 16.85 2.51 -9.15
C THR A 48 17.12 2.69 -10.65
N GLY A 49 18.39 2.74 -11.02
CA GLY A 49 18.81 2.83 -12.42
C GLY A 49 18.40 1.63 -13.28
N ASP A 50 18.12 0.49 -12.67
CA ASP A 50 17.69 -0.74 -13.36
C ASP A 50 16.18 -0.76 -13.69
N ALA A 51 15.44 0.28 -13.28
CA ALA A 51 14.03 0.40 -13.60
C ALA A 51 13.81 0.78 -15.06
N TYR A 52 12.69 0.36 -15.63
CA TYR A 52 12.26 0.77 -16.96
C TYR A 52 10.77 1.09 -16.98
N SER A 53 10.37 1.98 -17.88
CA SER A 53 8.97 2.37 -18.09
C SER A 53 8.44 1.73 -19.36
N LYS A 54 7.37 0.96 -19.24
CA LYS A 54 6.70 0.33 -20.39
C LYS A 54 5.83 1.34 -21.15
N LEU A 55 6.14 1.51 -22.43
CA LEU A 55 5.43 2.46 -23.27
C LEU A 55 3.97 2.06 -23.52
N ASN A 56 3.69 0.76 -23.64
CA ASN A 56 2.38 0.21 -23.98
C ASN A 56 1.91 -0.78 -22.89
N TYR A 57 1.89 -0.36 -21.64
CA TYR A 57 1.56 -1.22 -20.50
C TYR A 57 0.26 -2.03 -20.68
N ASN A 58 -0.80 -1.42 -21.23
CA ASN A 58 -2.10 -2.07 -21.41
C ASN A 58 -2.13 -3.14 -22.50
N GLU A 59 -1.18 -3.11 -23.44
CA GLU A 59 -1.10 -4.04 -24.58
C GLU A 59 0.11 -4.98 -24.45
N ALA A 60 0.93 -4.79 -23.43
CA ALA A 60 2.14 -5.57 -23.22
C ALA A 60 1.82 -7.04 -22.90
N ALA A 61 2.36 -7.94 -23.69
CA ALA A 61 2.24 -9.38 -23.46
C ALA A 61 3.15 -9.91 -22.35
N THR A 62 4.12 -9.10 -21.93
CA THR A 62 5.12 -9.45 -20.92
C THR A 62 5.44 -8.24 -20.03
N THR A 63 5.83 -8.53 -18.80
CA THR A 63 6.37 -7.53 -17.89
C THR A 63 7.88 -7.32 -18.07
N ALA A 64 8.57 -8.13 -18.87
CA ALA A 64 9.99 -7.93 -19.16
C ALA A 64 10.20 -6.68 -20.03
N GLN A 65 11.39 -6.10 -19.92
CA GLN A 65 11.78 -4.97 -20.75
C GLN A 65 11.80 -5.34 -22.24
N GLU A 66 11.25 -4.47 -23.07
CA GLU A 66 11.19 -4.62 -24.52
C GLU A 66 11.85 -3.43 -25.24
N SER A 67 12.13 -3.63 -26.51
CA SER A 67 12.69 -2.56 -27.34
C SER A 67 11.69 -1.42 -27.47
N GLY A 68 12.08 -0.22 -27.04
CA GLY A 68 11.24 0.99 -27.00
C GLY A 68 10.81 1.41 -25.61
N ASP A 69 10.98 0.56 -24.60
CA ASP A 69 10.81 0.94 -23.21
C ASP A 69 11.91 1.95 -22.81
N THR A 70 11.59 2.85 -21.91
CA THR A 70 12.53 3.89 -21.46
C THR A 70 13.24 3.43 -20.19
N ASP A 71 14.57 3.59 -20.17
CA ASP A 71 15.39 3.27 -18.99
C ASP A 71 15.25 4.35 -17.92
N GLY A 72 15.32 3.93 -16.65
CA GLY A 72 15.34 4.80 -15.48
C GLY A 72 16.70 5.46 -15.21
N PRO A 73 16.85 6.13 -14.07
CA PRO A 73 15.87 6.22 -12.98
C PRO A 73 14.72 7.18 -13.26
N PHE A 74 13.59 6.99 -12.57
CA PHE A 74 12.42 7.86 -12.65
C PHE A 74 12.06 8.41 -11.29
N ALA A 75 11.66 9.69 -11.21
CA ALA A 75 10.96 10.19 -10.04
C ALA A 75 9.56 9.58 -9.98
N LEU A 76 9.15 9.06 -8.83
CA LEU A 76 7.83 8.49 -8.57
C LEU A 76 6.97 9.39 -7.69
N ALA A 77 7.60 10.29 -6.94
CA ALA A 77 6.94 11.36 -6.21
C ALA A 77 7.81 12.61 -6.31
N ALA A 78 7.17 13.77 -6.42
CA ALA A 78 7.84 15.05 -6.53
C ALA A 78 7.11 16.10 -5.68
N TRP A 79 7.87 17.01 -5.09
CA TRP A 79 7.39 18.22 -4.45
C TRP A 79 7.72 19.42 -5.33
N ALA A 80 6.82 20.39 -5.36
CA ALA A 80 7.05 21.64 -6.03
C ALA A 80 6.45 22.81 -5.24
N ARG A 81 7.14 23.96 -5.27
CA ARG A 81 6.75 25.20 -4.62
C ARG A 81 6.80 26.36 -5.61
N ASN A 82 5.71 27.10 -5.68
CA ASN A 82 5.69 28.36 -6.38
C ASN A 82 6.09 29.48 -5.41
N GLU A 83 7.25 30.09 -5.64
CA GLU A 83 7.83 31.11 -4.75
C GLU A 83 6.98 32.38 -4.65
N SER A 84 6.33 32.77 -5.75
CA SER A 84 5.52 33.99 -5.80
C SER A 84 4.16 33.84 -5.13
N ALA A 85 3.53 32.68 -5.27
CA ALA A 85 2.23 32.37 -4.70
C ALA A 85 2.33 31.76 -3.28
N GLY A 86 3.51 31.28 -2.87
CA GLY A 86 3.71 30.53 -1.64
C GLY A 86 2.92 29.23 -1.58
N SER A 87 2.52 28.69 -2.73
CA SER A 87 1.77 27.45 -2.82
C SER A 87 2.71 26.27 -3.04
N GLU A 88 2.37 25.16 -2.41
CA GLU A 88 3.14 23.92 -2.48
C GLU A 88 2.24 22.76 -2.93
N VAL A 89 2.82 21.81 -3.63
CA VAL A 89 2.16 20.60 -4.08
C VAL A 89 3.11 19.41 -3.96
N ILE A 90 2.58 18.27 -3.55
CA ILE A 90 3.26 16.97 -3.67
C ILE A 90 2.46 16.13 -4.64
N TRP A 91 3.14 15.63 -5.66
CA TRP A 91 2.57 14.73 -6.65
C TRP A 91 3.14 13.34 -6.49
N VAL A 92 2.28 12.34 -6.38
CA VAL A 92 2.68 10.92 -6.31
C VAL A 92 2.15 10.20 -7.54
N GLY A 93 3.04 9.60 -8.31
CA GLY A 93 2.74 8.91 -9.57
C GLY A 93 2.09 7.53 -9.40
N CYS A 94 1.39 7.29 -8.30
CA CYS A 94 0.73 6.01 -8.02
C CYS A 94 -0.66 6.24 -7.43
N PRO A 95 -1.74 5.83 -8.11
CA PRO A 95 -3.10 6.04 -7.62
C PRO A 95 -3.47 5.17 -6.40
N ASN A 96 -2.71 4.10 -6.15
CA ASN A 96 -3.00 3.13 -5.08
C ASN A 96 -2.07 3.27 -3.87
N VAL A 97 -1.35 4.38 -3.74
CA VAL A 97 -0.40 4.60 -2.63
C VAL A 97 -1.08 4.54 -1.26
N ASP A 98 -2.34 4.95 -1.18
CA ASP A 98 -3.18 5.00 0.02
C ASP A 98 -4.11 3.79 0.18
N SER A 99 -3.98 2.75 -0.66
CA SER A 99 -4.86 1.60 -0.57
C SER A 99 -4.65 0.82 0.74
N GLU A 100 -5.74 0.44 1.39
CA GLU A 100 -5.73 -0.27 2.66
C GLU A 100 -4.91 -1.56 2.61
N GLN A 101 -4.97 -2.28 1.50
CA GLN A 101 -4.22 -3.51 1.31
C GLN A 101 -2.70 -3.29 1.28
N VAL A 102 -2.26 -2.15 0.76
CA VAL A 102 -0.85 -1.80 0.67
C VAL A 102 -0.32 -1.39 2.03
N TYR A 103 -0.97 -0.47 2.74
CA TYR A 103 -0.42 0.01 4.01
C TYR A 103 -0.55 -1.01 5.16
N GLN A 104 -1.51 -1.94 5.11
CA GLN A 104 -1.55 -3.06 6.06
C GLN A 104 -0.36 -4.01 5.91
N SER A 105 0.15 -4.16 4.69
CA SER A 105 1.30 -5.02 4.41
C SER A 105 2.63 -4.27 4.52
N ILE A 106 2.64 -3.00 4.16
CA ILE A 106 3.81 -2.12 4.11
C ILE A 106 3.49 -0.80 4.80
N PRO A 107 3.71 -0.70 6.12
CA PRO A 107 3.41 0.50 6.91
C PRO A 107 4.12 1.76 6.41
N GLY A 108 5.21 1.62 5.67
CA GLY A 108 5.97 2.72 5.11
C GLY A 108 5.17 3.63 4.19
N ASN A 109 4.17 3.12 3.48
CA ASN A 109 3.30 3.96 2.66
C ASN A 109 2.53 4.97 3.50
N LEU A 110 2.00 4.54 4.64
CA LEU A 110 1.30 5.45 5.56
C LEU A 110 2.25 6.49 6.14
N THR A 111 3.44 6.07 6.55
CA THR A 111 4.49 6.98 7.06
C THR A 111 4.87 8.02 6.00
N PHE A 112 5.05 7.60 4.75
CA PHE A 112 5.33 8.50 3.63
C PHE A 112 4.22 9.53 3.43
N LEU A 113 2.96 9.11 3.36
CA LEU A 113 1.82 10.03 3.18
C LEU A 113 1.65 11.00 4.34
N GLN A 114 1.84 10.54 5.58
CA GLN A 114 1.81 11.39 6.77
C GLN A 114 2.93 12.43 6.74
N SER A 115 4.12 12.05 6.30
CA SER A 115 5.26 12.95 6.18
C SER A 115 5.04 13.99 5.09
N CYS A 116 4.47 13.60 3.95
CA CYS A 116 4.06 14.52 2.90
C CYS A 116 3.03 15.55 3.41
N ALA A 117 2.02 15.09 4.13
CA ALA A 117 1.01 15.97 4.71
C ALA A 117 1.63 16.93 5.77
N ALA A 118 2.52 16.43 6.61
CA ALA A 118 3.21 17.24 7.61
C ALA A 118 4.11 18.31 6.99
N ALA A 119 4.79 17.98 5.89
CA ALA A 119 5.62 18.90 5.14
C ALA A 119 4.79 20.07 4.57
N LEU A 120 3.64 19.76 3.93
CA LEU A 120 2.76 20.79 3.36
C LEU A 120 2.11 21.69 4.41
N VAL A 121 1.88 21.22 5.63
CA VAL A 121 1.30 22.02 6.74
C VAL A 121 2.37 22.80 7.50
N GLY A 122 3.66 22.57 7.18
CA GLY A 122 4.78 23.20 7.88
C GLY A 122 4.94 22.74 9.34
N GLN A 123 4.29 21.67 9.72
CA GLN A 123 4.42 21.03 11.03
C GLN A 123 5.19 19.72 10.85
N ARG A 124 6.39 19.65 11.35
CA ARG A 124 7.08 18.38 11.54
C ARG A 124 6.36 17.61 12.67
N MET A 125 5.25 17.00 12.35
CA MET A 125 4.63 16.05 13.25
C MET A 125 5.43 14.74 13.15
N LEU A 126 6.43 14.61 14.01
CA LEU A 126 6.91 13.30 14.42
C LEU A 126 5.77 12.64 15.23
N ILE A 127 4.74 12.22 14.57
CA ILE A 127 3.79 11.31 15.19
C ILE A 127 4.47 9.95 15.14
N ASP A 128 5.19 9.63 16.19
CA ASP A 128 5.56 8.25 16.50
C ASP A 128 4.24 7.53 16.85
N THR A 129 3.45 7.29 15.84
CA THR A 129 2.30 6.42 15.94
C THR A 129 2.88 5.01 16.00
N LYS A 130 3.14 4.55 17.23
CA LYS A 130 3.21 3.12 17.48
C LYS A 130 1.95 2.54 16.84
N ALA A 131 2.12 1.92 15.67
CA ALA A 131 1.03 1.28 14.98
C ALA A 131 0.33 0.40 16.02
N LEU A 132 -0.93 0.70 16.31
CA LEU A 132 -1.77 -0.25 17.03
C LEU A 132 -1.81 -1.47 16.13
N GLU A 133 -0.91 -2.42 16.39
CA GLU A 133 -1.04 -3.74 15.83
C GLU A 133 -2.38 -4.26 16.33
N ALA A 134 -3.41 -4.06 15.53
CA ALA A 134 -4.62 -4.83 15.65
C ALA A 134 -4.18 -6.28 15.43
N ALA A 135 -3.85 -6.95 16.54
CA ALA A 135 -3.50 -8.36 16.47
C ALA A 135 -4.65 -9.05 15.72
N PRO A 136 -4.41 -9.63 14.55
CA PRO A 136 -5.46 -10.29 13.81
C PRO A 136 -6.05 -11.32 14.77
N ILE A 137 -7.37 -11.34 14.92
CA ILE A 137 -8.04 -12.37 15.73
C ILE A 137 -7.83 -13.68 14.98
N THR A 138 -6.70 -14.32 15.27
CA THR A 138 -6.37 -15.62 14.70
C THR A 138 -7.11 -16.68 15.50
N VAL A 139 -8.21 -17.16 14.95
CA VAL A 139 -8.83 -18.38 15.47
C VAL A 139 -7.91 -19.55 15.12
N ALA A 140 -7.42 -20.26 16.12
CA ALA A 140 -6.57 -21.42 15.88
C ALA A 140 -7.28 -22.41 14.94
N ALA A 141 -6.57 -22.93 13.95
CA ALA A 141 -7.15 -23.84 12.94
C ALA A 141 -7.88 -25.04 13.57
N SER A 142 -7.41 -25.55 14.72
CA SER A 142 -8.07 -26.60 15.49
C SER A 142 -9.43 -26.17 16.02
N THR A 143 -9.58 -24.92 16.46
CA THR A 143 -10.84 -24.39 16.99
C THR A 143 -11.86 -24.16 15.87
N SER A 144 -11.42 -23.62 14.74
CA SER A 144 -12.29 -23.44 13.57
C SER A 144 -12.75 -24.77 12.99
N MET A 145 -11.88 -25.77 12.96
CA MET A 145 -12.22 -27.13 12.51
C MET A 145 -13.19 -27.83 13.44
N ALA A 146 -13.03 -27.68 14.76
CA ALA A 146 -13.96 -28.22 15.76
C ALA A 146 -15.35 -27.58 15.64
N LEU A 147 -15.42 -26.24 15.48
CA LEU A 147 -16.67 -25.53 15.24
C LEU A 147 -17.34 -25.99 13.94
N ALA A 148 -16.59 -26.11 12.86
CA ALA A 148 -17.11 -26.61 11.60
C ALA A 148 -17.70 -28.03 11.73
N MET A 149 -17.03 -28.92 12.44
CA MET A 149 -17.56 -30.29 12.74
C MET A 149 -18.89 -30.25 13.50
N VAL A 150 -18.99 -29.38 14.50
CA VAL A 150 -20.23 -29.28 15.30
C VAL A 150 -21.38 -28.76 14.42
N PHE A 151 -21.16 -27.68 13.66
CA PHE A 151 -22.24 -27.09 12.86
C PHE A 151 -22.61 -27.90 11.63
N VAL A 152 -21.64 -28.53 10.96
CA VAL A 152 -21.88 -29.26 9.70
C VAL A 152 -22.36 -30.69 9.95
N PHE A 153 -21.90 -31.35 10.98
CA PHE A 153 -22.24 -32.78 11.21
C PHE A 153 -23.10 -33.01 12.43
N VAL A 154 -22.72 -32.50 13.61
CA VAL A 154 -23.41 -32.82 14.86
C VAL A 154 -24.80 -32.19 14.89
N LEU A 155 -24.95 -30.96 14.56
CA LEU A 155 -26.24 -30.25 14.61
C LEU A 155 -27.24 -30.81 13.60
N PRO A 156 -26.95 -31.06 12.33
CA PRO A 156 -27.86 -31.71 11.39
C PRO A 156 -28.23 -33.14 11.81
N ALA A 157 -27.26 -33.93 12.32
CA ALA A 157 -27.52 -35.27 12.78
C ALA A 157 -28.48 -35.27 14.00
N ALA A 158 -28.30 -34.36 14.93
CA ALA A 158 -29.22 -34.22 16.08
C ALA A 158 -30.65 -33.89 15.65
N VAL A 159 -30.80 -32.98 14.65
CA VAL A 159 -32.12 -32.64 14.09
C VAL A 159 -32.77 -33.85 13.41
N LEU A 160 -32.00 -34.61 12.64
CA LEU A 160 -32.50 -35.82 11.97
C LEU A 160 -32.93 -36.90 12.98
N ILE A 161 -32.14 -37.11 14.02
CA ILE A 161 -32.48 -38.09 15.08
C ILE A 161 -33.74 -37.64 15.80
N ALA A 162 -33.84 -36.36 16.19
CA ALA A 162 -35.03 -35.82 16.85
C ALA A 162 -36.28 -35.96 15.96
N GLY A 163 -36.16 -35.67 14.67
CA GLY A 163 -37.23 -35.86 13.71
C GLY A 163 -37.66 -37.31 13.56
N ALA A 164 -36.71 -38.24 13.46
CA ALA A 164 -37.00 -39.67 13.39
C ALA A 164 -37.69 -40.18 14.64
N VAL A 165 -37.22 -39.82 15.84
CA VAL A 165 -37.85 -40.15 17.11
C VAL A 165 -39.28 -39.63 17.21
N PHE A 166 -39.48 -38.36 16.80
CA PHE A 166 -40.82 -37.77 16.77
C PHE A 166 -41.78 -38.53 15.85
N VAL A 167 -41.36 -38.88 14.66
CA VAL A 167 -42.16 -39.66 13.70
C VAL A 167 -42.48 -41.06 14.23
N LEU A 168 -41.50 -41.74 14.83
CA LEU A 168 -41.71 -43.07 15.42
C LEU A 168 -42.69 -43.05 16.61
N LEU A 169 -42.58 -42.06 17.49
CA LEU A 169 -43.50 -41.89 18.62
C LEU A 169 -44.94 -41.59 18.15
N ARG A 170 -45.09 -40.76 17.08
CA ARG A 170 -46.41 -40.46 16.52
C ARG A 170 -47.02 -41.66 15.82
N ARG A 171 -46.25 -42.55 15.25
CA ARG A 171 -46.73 -43.76 14.55
C ARG A 171 -47.17 -44.89 15.50
N ARG A 172 -46.74 -44.81 16.77
CA ARG A 172 -47.10 -45.78 17.82
C ARG A 172 -48.38 -45.38 18.61
N ARG A 173 -48.91 -44.19 18.36
CA ARG A 173 -50.22 -43.77 18.86
C ARG A 173 -51.28 -43.93 17.74
#